data_106a347962e740a33dc0e51d7f203b6b
#
_entry.id   106a347962e740a33dc0e51d7f203b6b
#
_cell.length_a   1.000
_cell.length_b   1.000
_cell.length_c   1.000
_cell.angle_alpha   90.00
_cell.angle_beta   90.00
_cell.angle_gamma   90.00
#
_symmetry.space_group_name_H-M   'P 1'
#
loop_
_entity.id
_entity.type
_entity.pdbx_description
1 polymer ?
#
loop_
_entity_poly.entity_id
_entity_poly.type
_entity_poly.pdbx_seq_one_letter_code
_entity_poly.pdbx_strand_id
1 'polypeptide(L)'
;MANADRSAEQFRKMTETPIPKLILSLAAPTILSMLITSIYNLADTFFVGQISTSASGAVGIVSSLMAILQALGFMLGHGSGSIISRSLGSQNTDAATRFASTSFFTALVFGGIITAAGLLTLPDFMMLLGSTETILPHACAYARYILLAAP
;
A
#
# COMPACT_ATOMS: atom_id res chain seq x y z
N MET A 1 -21.07 -19.24 -17.61
CA MET A 1 -20.92 -20.55 -16.93
C MET A 1 -19.55 -20.66 -16.23
N ALA A 2 -18.41 -20.53 -16.89
CA ALA A 2 -17.08 -20.69 -16.26
C ALA A 2 -16.76 -19.75 -15.06
N ASN A 3 -17.33 -18.55 -14.99
CA ASN A 3 -17.12 -17.63 -13.87
C ASN A 3 -17.98 -17.99 -12.64
N ALA A 4 -19.19 -18.48 -12.85
CA ALA A 4 -20.05 -18.92 -11.75
C ALA A 4 -19.50 -20.19 -11.08
N ASP A 5 -18.97 -21.12 -11.88
CA ASP A 5 -18.35 -22.35 -11.36
C ASP A 5 -17.09 -22.04 -10.55
N ARG A 6 -16.25 -21.12 -11.00
CA ARG A 6 -15.06 -20.66 -10.25
C ARG A 6 -15.42 -19.99 -8.91
N SER A 7 -16.46 -19.16 -8.91
CA SER A 7 -16.92 -18.49 -7.70
C SER A 7 -17.48 -19.48 -6.67
N ALA A 8 -18.23 -20.48 -7.13
CA ALA A 8 -18.76 -21.54 -6.29
C ALA A 8 -17.64 -22.44 -5.72
N GLU A 9 -16.64 -22.75 -6.52
CA GLU A 9 -15.48 -23.54 -6.10
C GLU A 9 -14.62 -22.79 -5.06
N GLN A 10 -14.39 -21.48 -5.27
CA GLN A 10 -13.69 -20.64 -4.31
C GLN A 10 -14.47 -20.51 -3.00
N PHE A 11 -15.76 -20.32 -3.05
CA PHE A 11 -16.61 -20.25 -1.85
C PHE A 11 -16.55 -21.57 -1.07
N ARG A 12 -16.65 -22.71 -1.76
CA ARG A 12 -16.55 -24.04 -1.16
C ARG A 12 -15.17 -24.25 -0.52
N LYS A 13 -14.10 -23.86 -1.21
CA LYS A 13 -12.74 -23.91 -0.66
C LYS A 13 -12.58 -23.09 0.61
N MET A 14 -13.21 -21.91 0.69
CA MET A 14 -13.14 -21.06 1.86
C MET A 14 -13.99 -21.55 3.04
N THR A 15 -15.09 -22.25 2.78
CA THR A 15 -16.01 -22.71 3.83
C THR A 15 -15.77 -24.14 4.30
N GLU A 16 -15.29 -25.04 3.43
CA GLU A 16 -15.11 -26.44 3.74
C GLU A 16 -13.66 -26.83 4.09
N THR A 17 -12.67 -25.99 3.77
CA THR A 17 -11.26 -26.29 4.09
C THR A 17 -10.98 -26.06 5.58
N PRO A 18 -10.25 -26.97 6.26
CA PRO A 18 -9.82 -26.75 7.64
C PRO A 18 -9.07 -25.43 7.80
N ILE A 19 -9.46 -24.64 8.81
CA ILE A 19 -8.95 -23.26 9.04
C ILE A 19 -7.43 -23.16 8.99
N PRO A 20 -6.62 -24.03 9.64
CA PRO A 20 -5.17 -23.92 9.59
C PRO A 20 -4.59 -24.06 8.19
N LYS A 21 -5.15 -25.00 7.39
CA LYS A 21 -4.70 -25.24 6.02
C LYS A 21 -5.09 -24.08 5.09
N LEU A 22 -6.26 -23.50 5.29
CA LEU A 22 -6.71 -22.34 4.55
C LEU A 22 -5.83 -21.13 4.83
N ILE A 23 -5.55 -20.84 6.11
CA ILE A 23 -4.65 -19.73 6.51
C ILE A 23 -3.27 -19.92 5.88
N LEU A 24 -2.69 -21.11 5.95
CA LEU A 24 -1.36 -21.38 5.38
C LEU A 24 -1.33 -21.16 3.87
N SER A 25 -2.37 -21.60 3.16
CA SER A 25 -2.46 -21.46 1.70
C SER A 25 -2.63 -20.03 1.24
N LEU A 26 -3.27 -19.16 2.04
CA LEU A 26 -3.44 -17.74 1.76
C LEU A 26 -2.24 -16.91 2.25
N ALA A 27 -1.61 -17.31 3.35
CA ALA A 27 -0.45 -16.63 3.91
C ALA A 27 0.82 -16.83 3.08
N ALA A 28 1.03 -18.01 2.50
CA ALA A 28 2.26 -18.32 1.77
C ALA A 28 2.57 -17.35 0.63
N PRO A 29 1.67 -17.04 -0.31
CA PRO A 29 1.94 -16.04 -1.34
C PRO A 29 2.10 -14.63 -0.78
N THR A 30 1.41 -14.28 0.30
CA THR A 30 1.54 -12.97 0.95
C THR A 30 2.90 -12.81 1.63
N ILE A 31 3.37 -13.85 2.33
CA ILE A 31 4.70 -13.88 2.94
C ILE A 31 5.78 -13.75 1.88
N LEU A 32 5.66 -14.48 0.77
CA LEU A 32 6.62 -14.40 -0.34
C LEU A 32 6.66 -12.98 -0.93
N SER A 33 5.52 -12.37 -1.15
CA SER A 33 5.43 -10.98 -1.62
C SER A 33 6.08 -10.00 -0.66
N MET A 34 5.85 -10.15 0.65
CA MET A 34 6.47 -9.30 1.68
C MET A 34 8.00 -9.50 1.75
N LEU A 35 8.50 -10.72 1.58
CA LEU A 35 9.93 -11.00 1.52
C LEU A 35 10.58 -10.32 0.31
N ILE A 36 9.96 -10.40 -0.86
CA ILE A 36 10.44 -9.73 -2.08
C ILE A 36 10.49 -8.21 -1.86
N THR A 37 9.45 -7.63 -1.28
CA THR A 37 9.41 -6.20 -0.96
C THR A 37 10.51 -5.81 0.03
N SER A 38 10.76 -6.63 1.05
CA SER A 38 11.83 -6.39 2.03
C SER A 38 13.22 -6.44 1.40
N ILE A 39 13.46 -7.40 0.51
CA ILE A 39 14.73 -7.50 -0.26
C ILE A 39 14.89 -6.27 -1.16
N TYR A 40 13.82 -5.85 -1.83
CA TYR A 40 13.83 -4.66 -2.67
C TYR A 40 14.19 -3.40 -1.85
N ASN A 41 13.56 -3.18 -0.71
CA ASN A 41 13.84 -2.04 0.17
C ASN A 41 15.29 -2.07 0.71
N LEU A 42 15.80 -3.26 1.03
CA LEU A 42 17.19 -3.40 1.47
C LEU A 42 18.17 -3.07 0.35
N ALA A 43 17.91 -3.52 -0.87
CA ALA A 43 18.72 -3.21 -2.04
C ALA A 43 18.68 -1.72 -2.37
N ASP A 44 17.50 -1.08 -2.35
CA ASP A 44 17.35 0.36 -2.56
C ASP A 44 18.18 1.16 -1.55
N THR A 45 18.05 0.85 -0.27
CA THR A 45 18.85 1.49 0.80
C THR A 45 20.36 1.30 0.59
N PHE A 46 20.79 0.12 0.17
CA PHE A 46 22.18 -0.17 -0.09
C PHE A 46 22.72 0.66 -1.26
N PHE A 47 22.03 0.71 -2.39
CA PHE A 47 22.48 1.47 -3.55
C PHE A 47 22.46 2.97 -3.32
N VAL A 48 21.43 3.49 -2.67
CA VAL A 48 21.37 4.92 -2.31
C VAL A 48 22.47 5.28 -1.31
N GLY A 49 22.79 4.36 -0.39
CA GLY A 49 23.91 4.53 0.56
C GLY A 49 25.27 4.73 -0.08
N GLN A 50 25.46 4.21 -1.28
CA GLN A 50 26.71 4.39 -2.04
C GLN A 50 26.82 5.74 -2.75
N ILE A 51 25.71 6.48 -2.91
CA ILE A 51 25.72 7.79 -3.60
C ILE A 51 26.31 8.86 -2.70
N SER A 52 25.74 9.04 -1.50
CA SER A 52 26.26 9.99 -0.50
C SER A 52 25.55 9.79 0.85
N THR A 53 26.18 10.29 1.93
CA THR A 53 25.58 10.30 3.26
C THR A 53 24.29 11.13 3.29
N SER A 54 24.24 12.23 2.52
CA SER A 54 23.05 13.07 2.41
C SER A 54 21.90 12.35 1.69
N ALA A 55 22.22 11.54 0.68
CA ALA A 55 21.20 10.71 0.00
C ALA A 55 20.64 9.63 0.93
N SER A 56 21.48 8.97 1.73
CA SER A 56 21.03 8.01 2.76
C SER A 56 20.14 8.67 3.79
N GLY A 57 20.49 9.88 4.26
CA GLY A 57 19.66 10.68 5.15
C GLY A 57 18.31 11.02 4.53
N ALA A 58 18.29 11.36 3.24
CA ALA A 58 17.06 11.64 2.51
C ALA A 58 16.11 10.42 2.48
N VAL A 59 16.62 9.22 2.22
CA VAL A 59 15.81 7.99 2.25
C VAL A 59 15.23 7.74 3.63
N GLY A 60 16.00 7.97 4.70
CA GLY A 60 15.50 7.84 6.07
C GLY A 60 14.32 8.76 6.36
N ILE A 61 14.38 10.03 5.92
CA ILE A 61 13.29 11.01 6.10
C ILE A 61 12.09 10.64 5.24
N VAL A 62 12.32 10.29 3.98
CA VAL A 62 11.24 9.91 3.06
C VAL A 62 10.57 8.60 3.47
N SER A 63 11.26 7.70 4.18
CA SER A 63 10.66 6.50 4.77
C SER A 63 9.51 6.85 5.74
N SER A 64 9.61 7.96 6.45
CA SER A 64 8.51 8.46 7.31
C SER A 64 7.30 8.89 6.48
N LEU A 65 7.51 9.56 5.34
CA LEU A 65 6.44 9.87 4.39
C LEU A 65 5.79 8.59 3.85
N MET A 66 6.62 7.61 3.44
CA MET A 66 6.13 6.31 2.94
C MET A 66 5.30 5.59 3.99
N ALA A 67 5.71 5.61 5.27
CA ALA A 67 4.94 5.01 6.35
C ALA A 67 3.57 5.67 6.55
N ILE A 68 3.48 7.00 6.43
CA ILE A 68 2.20 7.73 6.49
C ILE A 68 1.30 7.33 5.32
N LEU A 69 1.82 7.34 4.09
CA LEU A 69 1.07 6.94 2.90
C LEU A 69 0.59 5.48 3.00
N GLN A 70 1.45 4.59 3.47
CA GLN A 70 1.12 3.18 3.68
C GLN A 70 0.03 3.00 4.75
N ALA A 71 0.08 3.75 5.85
CA ALA A 71 -0.95 3.71 6.89
C ALA A 71 -2.32 4.15 6.35
N LEU A 72 -2.37 5.20 5.54
CA LEU A 72 -3.59 5.68 4.89
C LEU A 72 -4.12 4.65 3.88
N GLY A 73 -3.24 4.03 3.09
CA GLY A 73 -3.59 2.95 2.19
C GLY A 73 -4.16 1.73 2.92
N PHE A 74 -3.55 1.34 4.04
CA PHE A 74 -4.05 0.25 4.87
C PHE A 74 -5.39 0.56 5.52
N MET A 75 -5.61 1.79 5.96
CA MET A 75 -6.90 2.22 6.51
C MET A 75 -8.03 1.99 5.50
N LEU A 76 -7.85 2.42 4.26
CA LEU A 76 -8.84 2.23 3.19
C LEU A 76 -8.93 0.77 2.74
N GLY A 77 -7.79 0.11 2.53
CA GLY A 77 -7.71 -1.26 2.02
C GLY A 77 -8.26 -2.29 3.00
N HIS A 78 -7.80 -2.29 4.25
CA HIS A 78 -8.26 -3.24 5.27
C HIS A 78 -9.70 -2.93 5.72
N GLY A 79 -10.08 -1.64 5.80
CA GLY A 79 -11.44 -1.24 6.12
C GLY A 79 -12.45 -1.78 5.11
N SER A 80 -12.23 -1.52 3.83
CA SER A 80 -13.09 -2.01 2.75
C SER A 80 -13.02 -3.52 2.59
N GLY A 81 -11.84 -4.11 2.70
CA GLY A 81 -11.62 -5.56 2.60
C GLY A 81 -12.43 -6.36 3.61
N SER A 82 -12.55 -5.86 4.85
CA SER A 82 -13.37 -6.48 5.89
C SER A 82 -14.86 -6.50 5.52
N ILE A 83 -15.39 -5.40 4.97
CA ILE A 83 -16.79 -5.31 4.56
C ILE A 83 -17.05 -6.19 3.33
N ILE A 84 -16.15 -6.15 2.35
CA ILE A 84 -16.23 -6.96 1.14
C ILE A 84 -16.24 -8.45 1.49
N SER A 85 -15.34 -8.89 2.38
CA SER A 85 -15.25 -10.29 2.83
C SER A 85 -16.53 -10.75 3.51
N ARG A 86 -17.13 -9.92 4.37
CA ARG A 86 -18.42 -10.23 5.03
C ARG A 86 -19.57 -10.31 4.02
N SER A 87 -19.61 -9.38 3.06
CA SER A 87 -20.64 -9.37 2.02
C SER A 87 -20.55 -10.60 1.12
N LEU A 88 -19.33 -11.04 0.77
CA LEU A 88 -19.11 -12.26 0.02
C LEU A 88 -19.48 -13.51 0.85
N GLY A 89 -19.14 -13.53 2.14
CA GLY A 89 -19.52 -14.62 3.05
C GLY A 89 -21.04 -14.78 3.22
N SER A 90 -21.79 -13.68 3.17
CA SER A 90 -23.26 -13.69 3.15
C SER A 90 -23.87 -13.86 1.74
N GLN A 91 -23.05 -14.16 0.74
CA GLN A 91 -23.46 -14.30 -0.68
C GLN A 91 -24.12 -13.04 -1.28
N ASN A 92 -23.92 -11.88 -0.67
CA ASN A 92 -24.39 -10.60 -1.19
C ASN A 92 -23.34 -9.98 -2.11
N THR A 93 -23.27 -10.48 -3.34
CA THR A 93 -22.31 -10.04 -4.36
C THR A 93 -22.52 -8.58 -4.79
N ASP A 94 -23.76 -8.09 -4.77
CA ASP A 94 -24.09 -6.72 -5.14
C ASP A 94 -23.51 -5.73 -4.13
N ALA A 95 -23.66 -6.00 -2.83
CA ALA A 95 -23.03 -5.21 -1.79
C ALA A 95 -21.49 -5.27 -1.89
N ALA A 96 -20.91 -6.44 -2.09
CA ALA A 96 -19.47 -6.61 -2.24
C ALA A 96 -18.91 -5.78 -3.41
N THR A 97 -19.55 -5.83 -4.57
CA THR A 97 -19.15 -5.08 -5.76
C THR A 97 -19.29 -3.57 -5.55
N ARG A 98 -20.36 -3.14 -4.92
CA ARG A 98 -20.60 -1.72 -4.60
C ARG A 98 -19.54 -1.18 -3.65
N PHE A 99 -19.21 -1.92 -2.59
CA PHE A 99 -18.15 -1.51 -1.66
C PHE A 99 -16.77 -1.51 -2.31
N ALA A 100 -16.45 -2.49 -3.14
CA ALA A 100 -15.19 -2.55 -3.88
C ALA A 100 -15.03 -1.34 -4.80
N SER A 101 -16.04 -1.03 -5.61
CA SER A 101 -16.03 0.11 -6.52
C SER A 101 -15.93 1.44 -5.75
N THR A 102 -16.73 1.62 -4.71
CA THR A 102 -16.69 2.85 -3.90
C THR A 102 -15.33 3.04 -3.25
N SER A 103 -14.75 1.98 -2.68
CA SER A 103 -13.44 2.02 -2.05
C SER A 103 -12.34 2.36 -3.03
N PHE A 104 -12.40 1.81 -4.24
CA PHE A 104 -11.44 2.10 -5.31
C PHE A 104 -11.46 3.58 -5.70
N PHE A 105 -12.64 4.13 -5.98
CA PHE A 105 -12.77 5.55 -6.33
C PHE A 105 -12.41 6.47 -5.16
N THR A 106 -12.77 6.10 -3.94
CA THR A 106 -12.39 6.86 -2.74
C THR A 106 -10.88 6.86 -2.56
N ALA A 107 -10.22 5.73 -2.73
CA ALA A 107 -8.76 5.64 -2.64
C ALA A 107 -8.07 6.48 -3.73
N LEU A 108 -8.57 6.45 -4.96
CA LEU A 108 -8.05 7.24 -6.07
C LEU A 108 -8.17 8.75 -5.81
N VAL A 109 -9.36 9.20 -5.39
CA VAL A 109 -9.60 10.62 -5.07
C VAL A 109 -8.75 11.06 -3.88
N PHE A 110 -8.69 10.24 -2.83
CA PHE A 110 -7.92 10.55 -1.63
C PHE A 110 -6.41 10.58 -1.92
N GLY A 111 -5.91 9.61 -2.67
CA GLY A 111 -4.54 9.58 -3.17
C GLY A 111 -4.21 10.80 -4.03
N GLY A 112 -5.11 11.20 -4.94
CA GLY A 112 -4.95 12.41 -5.74
C GLY A 112 -4.88 13.69 -4.92
N ILE A 113 -5.70 13.82 -3.87
CA ILE A 113 -5.67 14.96 -2.94
C ILE A 113 -4.33 14.99 -2.18
N ILE A 114 -3.88 13.84 -1.67
CA ILE A 114 -2.59 13.73 -0.97
C ILE A 114 -1.43 14.08 -1.89
N THR A 115 -1.46 13.58 -3.12
CA THR A 115 -0.44 13.91 -4.13
C THR A 115 -0.41 15.41 -4.41
N ALA A 116 -1.56 16.03 -4.68
CA ALA A 116 -1.64 17.46 -4.97
C ALA A 116 -1.18 18.31 -3.77
N ALA A 117 -1.68 18.03 -2.58
CA ALA A 117 -1.29 18.73 -1.35
C ALA A 117 0.19 18.51 -1.04
N GLY A 118 0.66 17.26 -1.12
CA GLY A 118 2.05 16.91 -0.85
C GLY A 118 3.03 17.57 -1.81
N LEU A 119 2.71 17.66 -3.11
CA LEU A 119 3.56 18.32 -4.08
C LEU A 119 3.62 19.84 -3.88
N LEU A 120 2.52 20.45 -3.47
CA LEU A 120 2.46 21.90 -3.21
C LEU A 120 3.23 22.33 -1.97
N THR A 121 3.24 21.48 -0.94
CA THR A 121 3.89 21.76 0.35
C THR A 121 5.15 20.94 0.58
N LEU A 122 5.72 20.35 -0.47
CA LEU A 122 6.79 19.35 -0.38
C LEU A 122 8.01 19.80 0.43
N PRO A 123 8.58 21.00 0.22
CA PRO A 123 9.74 21.46 1.00
C PRO A 123 9.41 21.62 2.49
N ASP A 124 8.28 22.25 2.80
CA ASP A 124 7.87 22.50 4.18
C ASP A 124 7.57 21.19 4.90
N PHE A 125 6.96 20.24 4.20
CA PHE A 125 6.65 18.93 4.73
C PHE A 125 7.93 18.10 4.99
N MET A 126 8.92 18.15 4.10
CA MET A 126 10.21 17.50 4.31
C MET A 126 10.98 18.12 5.48
N MET A 127 10.93 19.44 5.66
CA MET A 127 11.50 20.12 6.82
C MET A 127 10.80 19.70 8.12
N LEU A 128 9.47 19.58 8.12
CA LEU A 128 8.69 19.10 9.26
C LEU A 128 9.06 17.66 9.64
N LEU A 129 9.39 16.80 8.67
CA LEU A 129 9.87 15.45 8.90
C LEU A 129 11.33 15.38 9.37
N GLY A 130 12.02 16.51 9.53
CA GLY A 130 13.36 16.60 10.05
C GLY A 130 14.47 16.71 9.01
N SER A 131 14.14 17.11 7.78
CA SER A 131 15.15 17.36 6.73
C SER A 131 15.99 18.59 7.10
N THR A 132 17.31 18.47 6.90
CA THR A 132 18.25 19.60 6.98
C THR A 132 18.40 20.25 5.60
N GLU A 133 18.94 21.48 5.54
CA GLU A 133 19.16 22.20 4.29
C GLU A 133 20.00 21.41 3.27
N THR A 134 20.94 20.59 3.74
CA THR A 134 21.80 19.75 2.90
C THR A 134 21.08 18.51 2.35
N ILE A 135 20.10 17.99 3.09
CA ILE A 135 19.33 16.78 2.74
C ILE A 135 18.10 17.13 1.93
N LEU A 136 17.53 18.32 2.13
CA LEU A 136 16.27 18.78 1.57
C LEU A 136 16.16 18.59 0.04
N PRO A 137 17.16 18.93 -0.78
CA PRO A 137 17.07 18.75 -2.25
C PRO A 137 16.90 17.28 -2.64
N HIS A 138 17.67 16.38 -1.99
CA HIS A 138 17.61 14.94 -2.22
C HIS A 138 16.28 14.34 -1.72
N ALA A 139 15.81 14.77 -0.54
CA ALA A 139 14.55 14.33 0.02
C ALA A 139 13.36 14.76 -0.86
N CYS A 140 13.34 16.01 -1.33
CA CYS A 140 12.31 16.50 -2.23
C CYS A 140 12.31 15.78 -3.59
N ALA A 141 13.49 15.55 -4.17
CA ALA A 141 13.60 14.82 -5.44
C ALA A 141 13.02 13.41 -5.31
N TYR A 142 13.38 12.69 -4.25
CA TYR A 142 12.91 11.31 -4.02
C TYR A 142 11.41 11.27 -3.66
N ALA A 143 10.96 12.12 -2.73
CA ALA A 143 9.57 12.19 -2.29
C ALA A 143 8.60 12.58 -3.42
N ARG A 144 9.05 13.38 -4.39
CA ARG A 144 8.24 13.76 -5.55
C ARG A 144 7.79 12.55 -6.37
N TYR A 145 8.69 11.61 -6.63
CA TYR A 145 8.34 10.38 -7.35
C TYR A 145 7.40 9.48 -6.55
N ILE A 146 7.60 9.40 -5.24
CA ILE A 146 6.72 8.61 -4.36
C ILE A 146 5.31 9.20 -4.31
N LEU A 147 5.18 10.52 -4.19
CA LEU A 147 3.87 11.19 -4.19
C LEU A 147 3.14 11.02 -5.53
N LEU A 148 3.85 11.04 -6.66
CA LEU A 148 3.25 10.79 -7.97
C LEU A 148 2.71 9.35 -8.11
N ALA A 149 3.28 8.40 -7.37
CA ALA A 149 2.86 7.01 -7.36
C ALA A 149 1.79 6.70 -6.30
N ALA A 150 1.37 7.67 -5.47
CA ALA A 150 0.44 7.47 -4.36
C ALA A 150 -1.03 7.20 -4.78
N PRO A 151 -1.57 7.75 -5.91
CA PRO A 151 -2.90 7.38 -6.40
C PRO A 151 -2.96 5.96 -6.94
#